data_8fa4e95ac625f3c8e80b245c223f098a
#
_entry.id   8fa4e95ac625f3c8e80b245c223f098a
#
_cell.length_a   1.000
_cell.length_b   1.000
_cell.length_c   1.000
_cell.angle_alpha   90.00
_cell.angle_beta   90.00
_cell.angle_gamma   90.00
#
_symmetry.space_group_name_H-M   'P 1'
#
loop_
_entity.id
_entity.type
_entity.pdbx_description
1 polymer ?
#
loop_
_entity_poly.entity_id
_entity_poly.type
_entity_poly.pdbx_seq_one_letter_code
_entity_poly.pdbx_strand_id
1 'polypeptide(L)'
;MPPTTHTRHLLHHWREAVPDDRFAHLVRDVARAQMRALQHRLSAHGVSFGHWSFLRILWIQDGLTQRELSELAGVMDPTTFSAVKSMDEMGLIERRQLPGNRKNMHVYL
;
A
#
# COMPACT_ATOMS: atom_id res chain seq x y z
N MET A 1 1.70 -20.27 26.77
CA MET A 1 2.46 -19.95 27.97
C MET A 1 1.81 -18.76 28.68
N PRO A 2 1.47 -18.90 29.93
CA PRO A 2 0.84 -17.78 30.62
C PRO A 2 1.83 -16.62 30.78
N PRO A 3 1.35 -15.36 30.75
CA PRO A 3 2.21 -14.22 30.94
C PRO A 3 2.84 -14.20 32.32
N THR A 4 4.05 -13.65 32.43
CA THR A 4 4.73 -13.45 33.72
C THR A 4 3.99 -12.41 34.56
N THR A 5 4.28 -12.36 35.86
CA THR A 5 3.74 -11.33 36.76
C THR A 5 4.05 -9.92 36.27
N HIS A 6 5.27 -9.71 35.79
CA HIS A 6 5.69 -8.43 35.22
C HIS A 6 4.85 -8.05 33.99
N THR A 7 4.63 -8.98 33.07
CA THR A 7 3.81 -8.76 31.89
C THR A 7 2.36 -8.44 32.26
N ARG A 8 1.79 -9.15 33.25
CA ARG A 8 0.44 -8.85 33.74
C ARG A 8 0.33 -7.45 34.34
N HIS A 9 1.36 -7.02 35.05
CA HIS A 9 1.39 -5.68 35.62
C HIS A 9 1.43 -4.61 34.54
N LEU A 10 2.26 -4.78 33.52
CA LEU A 10 2.31 -3.88 32.36
C LEU A 10 0.97 -3.81 31.63
N LEU A 11 0.33 -4.94 31.38
CA LEU A 11 -0.97 -5.01 30.72
C LEU A 11 -2.06 -4.32 31.53
N HIS A 12 -2.03 -4.47 32.84
CA HIS A 12 -2.98 -3.80 33.74
C HIS A 12 -2.77 -2.28 33.70
N HIS A 13 -1.52 -1.84 33.77
CA HIS A 13 -1.17 -0.41 33.67
C HIS A 13 -1.63 0.19 32.34
N TRP A 14 -1.48 -0.55 31.25
CA TRP A 14 -1.95 -0.13 29.91
C TRP A 14 -3.46 0.09 29.88
N ARG A 15 -4.22 -0.80 30.49
CA ARG A 15 -5.69 -0.67 30.55
C ARG A 15 -6.13 0.58 31.30
N GLU A 16 -5.42 0.95 32.35
CA GLU A 16 -5.69 2.15 33.11
C GLU A 16 -5.28 3.42 32.36
N ALA A 17 -4.11 3.36 31.70
CA ALA A 17 -3.55 4.50 30.98
C ALA A 17 -4.27 4.80 29.67
N VAL A 18 -4.84 3.77 29.00
CA VAL A 18 -5.48 3.90 27.68
C VAL A 18 -6.87 3.27 27.76
N PRO A 19 -7.89 4.01 28.25
CA PRO A 19 -9.25 3.49 28.38
C PRO A 19 -9.85 2.99 27.06
N ASP A 20 -9.43 3.56 25.92
CA ASP A 20 -9.92 3.23 24.58
C ASP A 20 -9.07 2.20 23.85
N ASP A 21 -8.19 1.48 24.58
CA ASP A 21 -7.33 0.46 24.02
C ASP A 21 -8.12 -0.61 23.24
N ARG A 22 -9.29 -0.99 23.76
CA ARG A 22 -10.19 -1.94 23.11
C ARG A 22 -10.62 -1.46 21.73
N PHE A 23 -10.96 -0.19 21.60
CA PHE A 23 -11.33 0.42 20.32
C PHE A 23 -10.16 0.39 19.34
N ALA A 24 -8.96 0.75 19.78
CA ALA A 24 -7.77 0.71 18.95
C ALA A 24 -7.48 -0.70 18.42
N HIS A 25 -7.63 -1.73 19.27
CA HIS A 25 -7.48 -3.13 18.86
C HIS A 25 -8.53 -3.54 17.83
N LEU A 26 -9.78 -3.14 18.00
CA LEU A 26 -10.85 -3.43 17.05
C LEU A 26 -10.57 -2.78 15.68
N VAL A 27 -10.15 -1.52 15.67
CA VAL A 27 -9.80 -0.83 14.42
C VAL A 27 -8.66 -1.55 13.72
N ARG A 28 -7.63 -1.95 14.46
CA ARG A 28 -6.51 -2.71 13.90
C ARG A 28 -6.96 -4.04 13.31
N ASP A 29 -7.81 -4.77 14.02
CA ASP A 29 -8.27 -6.09 13.59
C ASP A 29 -9.16 -5.98 12.35
N VAL A 30 -10.02 -4.98 12.29
CA VAL A 30 -10.84 -4.68 11.11
C VAL A 30 -9.94 -4.32 9.92
N ALA A 31 -8.95 -3.46 10.12
CA ALA A 31 -8.02 -3.09 9.06
C ALA A 31 -7.27 -4.30 8.50
N ARG A 32 -6.79 -5.20 9.37
CA ARG A 32 -6.12 -6.44 8.95
C ARG A 32 -7.04 -7.36 8.16
N ALA A 33 -8.28 -7.51 8.60
CA ALA A 33 -9.26 -8.34 7.92
C ALA A 33 -9.57 -7.77 6.52
N GLN A 34 -9.74 -6.46 6.41
CA GLN A 34 -9.97 -5.78 5.14
C GLN A 34 -8.79 -5.93 4.20
N MET A 35 -7.57 -5.79 4.69
CA MET A 35 -6.37 -5.96 3.88
C MET A 35 -6.23 -7.39 3.36
N ARG A 36 -6.52 -8.40 4.20
CA ARG A 36 -6.49 -9.81 3.77
C ARG A 36 -7.53 -10.09 2.68
N ALA A 37 -8.74 -9.56 2.85
CA ALA A 37 -9.80 -9.71 1.86
C ALA A 37 -9.41 -9.06 0.52
N LEU A 38 -8.82 -7.87 0.58
CA LEU A 38 -8.32 -7.16 -0.60
C LEU A 38 -7.22 -7.95 -1.29
N GLN A 39 -6.22 -8.42 -0.53
CA GLN A 39 -5.11 -9.22 -1.08
C GLN A 39 -5.62 -10.49 -1.75
N HIS A 40 -6.61 -11.15 -1.16
CA HIS A 40 -7.21 -12.34 -1.74
C HIS A 40 -7.87 -12.03 -3.09
N ARG A 41 -8.63 -10.94 -3.17
CA ARG A 41 -9.27 -10.52 -4.41
C ARG A 41 -8.26 -10.12 -5.47
N LEU A 42 -7.22 -9.39 -5.09
CA LEU A 42 -6.16 -8.96 -6.01
C LEU A 42 -5.39 -10.16 -6.56
N SER A 43 -5.11 -11.16 -5.72
CA SER A 43 -4.38 -12.35 -6.13
C SER A 43 -5.14 -13.16 -7.19
N ALA A 44 -6.47 -13.15 -7.16
CA ALA A 44 -7.30 -13.79 -8.18
C ALA A 44 -7.08 -13.18 -9.57
N HIS A 45 -6.62 -11.93 -9.62
CA HIS A 45 -6.28 -11.22 -10.87
C HIS A 45 -4.77 -11.13 -11.12
N GLY A 46 -3.96 -11.80 -10.30
CA GLY A 46 -2.50 -11.75 -10.42
C GLY A 46 -1.89 -10.42 -10.01
N VAL A 47 -2.61 -9.58 -9.29
CA VAL A 47 -2.16 -8.26 -8.86
C VAL A 47 -1.64 -8.33 -7.43
N SER A 48 -0.39 -7.89 -7.21
CA SER A 48 0.16 -7.81 -5.88
C SER A 48 -0.35 -6.58 -5.13
N PHE A 49 -0.24 -6.59 -3.81
CA PHE A 49 -0.60 -5.43 -2.99
C PHE A 49 0.29 -4.22 -3.33
N GLY A 50 1.57 -4.45 -3.64
CA GLY A 50 2.48 -3.39 -4.09
C GLY A 50 2.01 -2.74 -5.39
N HIS A 51 1.61 -3.54 -6.38
CA HIS A 51 1.04 -3.02 -7.62
C HIS A 51 -0.26 -2.24 -7.37
N TRP A 52 -1.11 -2.73 -6.51
CA TRP A 52 -2.36 -2.08 -6.15
C TRP A 52 -2.14 -0.67 -5.60
N SER A 53 -1.09 -0.47 -4.80
CA SER A 53 -0.76 0.84 -4.24
C SER A 53 -0.56 1.89 -5.34
N PHE A 54 0.10 1.53 -6.44
CA PHE A 54 0.29 2.41 -7.59
C PHE A 54 -0.98 2.58 -8.42
N LEU A 55 -1.69 1.49 -8.67
CA LEU A 55 -2.93 1.53 -9.44
C LEU A 55 -3.98 2.41 -8.78
N ARG A 56 -4.05 2.39 -7.47
CA ARG A 56 -4.96 3.23 -6.70
C ARG A 56 -4.65 4.72 -6.85
N ILE A 57 -3.38 5.06 -6.87
CA ILE A 57 -2.93 6.44 -7.10
C ILE A 57 -3.33 6.90 -8.51
N LEU A 58 -3.06 6.07 -9.51
CA LEU A 58 -3.40 6.36 -10.90
C LEU A 58 -4.91 6.45 -11.15
N TRP A 59 -5.69 5.70 -10.39
CA TRP A 59 -7.14 5.80 -10.45
C TRP A 59 -7.63 7.21 -10.07
N ILE A 60 -7.01 7.81 -9.07
CA ILE A 60 -7.36 9.15 -8.60
C ILE A 60 -6.80 10.20 -9.56
N GLN A 61 -5.56 10.02 -9.99
CA GLN A 61 -4.86 10.94 -10.89
C GLN A 61 -4.04 10.16 -11.91
N ASP A 62 -4.56 10.01 -13.10
CA ASP A 62 -3.91 9.29 -14.19
C ASP A 62 -2.80 10.15 -14.84
N GLY A 63 -1.89 9.52 -15.56
CA GLY A 63 -0.88 10.22 -16.33
C GLY A 63 0.27 10.81 -15.53
N LEU A 64 0.52 10.30 -14.33
CA LEU A 64 1.65 10.74 -13.50
C LEU A 64 2.98 10.23 -14.05
N THR A 65 4.04 10.98 -13.81
CA THR A 65 5.40 10.48 -14.06
C THR A 65 5.77 9.42 -13.03
N GLN A 66 6.77 8.60 -13.34
CA GLN A 66 7.28 7.62 -12.37
C GLN A 66 7.76 8.28 -11.09
N ARG A 67 8.40 9.44 -11.20
CA ARG A 67 8.88 10.21 -10.04
C ARG A 67 7.71 10.68 -9.18
N GLU A 68 6.67 11.21 -9.78
CA GLU A 68 5.47 11.65 -9.06
C GLU A 68 4.80 10.45 -8.37
N LEU A 69 4.73 9.30 -9.04
CA LEU A 69 4.23 8.08 -8.44
C LEU A 69 5.04 7.65 -7.21
N SER A 70 6.37 7.72 -7.32
CA SER A 70 7.26 7.40 -6.20
C SER A 70 6.99 8.29 -5.00
N GLU A 71 6.85 9.58 -5.23
CA GLU A 71 6.59 10.56 -4.19
C GLU A 71 5.23 10.30 -3.50
N LEU A 72 4.19 10.09 -4.28
CA LEU A 72 2.85 9.83 -3.74
C LEU A 72 2.74 8.49 -3.03
N ALA A 73 3.45 7.47 -3.51
CA ALA A 73 3.47 6.15 -2.89
C ALA A 73 4.42 6.08 -1.69
N GLY A 74 5.30 7.06 -1.52
CA GLY A 74 6.27 7.07 -0.43
C GLY A 74 7.35 6.00 -0.56
N VAL A 75 7.75 5.69 -1.79
CA VAL A 75 8.76 4.67 -2.08
C VAL A 75 9.90 5.26 -2.90
N MET A 76 11.01 4.52 -2.99
CA MET A 76 12.16 4.92 -3.78
C MET A 76 11.91 4.70 -5.28
N ASP A 77 12.51 5.53 -6.13
CA ASP A 77 12.36 5.46 -7.58
C ASP A 77 12.62 4.07 -8.18
N PRO A 78 13.66 3.32 -7.75
CA PRO A 78 13.86 1.96 -8.26
C PRO A 78 12.69 1.00 -7.99
N THR A 79 12.04 1.14 -6.84
CA THR A 79 10.86 0.34 -6.51
C THR A 79 9.71 0.64 -7.47
N THR A 80 9.46 1.91 -7.73
CA THR A 80 8.44 2.34 -8.69
C THR A 80 8.77 1.88 -10.11
N PHE A 81 10.03 2.01 -10.52
CA PHE A 81 10.46 1.58 -11.85
C PHE A 81 10.18 0.08 -12.07
N SER A 82 10.55 -0.76 -11.09
CA SER A 82 10.32 -2.21 -11.17
C SER A 82 8.83 -2.54 -11.21
N ALA A 83 8.02 -1.88 -10.39
CA ALA A 83 6.58 -2.09 -10.35
C ALA A 83 5.91 -1.66 -11.66
N VAL A 84 6.26 -0.50 -12.18
CA VAL A 84 5.74 0.03 -13.45
C VAL A 84 6.07 -0.89 -14.61
N LYS A 85 7.32 -1.37 -14.67
CA LYS A 85 7.74 -2.32 -15.70
C LYS A 85 6.90 -3.61 -15.65
N SER A 86 6.73 -4.15 -14.45
CA SER A 86 5.93 -5.37 -14.24
C SER A 86 4.48 -5.16 -14.61
N MET A 87 3.87 -4.06 -14.19
CA MET A 87 2.47 -3.74 -14.52
C MET A 87 2.25 -3.50 -16.01
N ASP A 88 3.22 -2.91 -16.69
CA ASP A 88 3.18 -2.73 -18.15
C ASP A 88 3.20 -4.08 -18.85
N GLU A 89 4.10 -4.98 -18.44
CA GLU A 89 4.17 -6.34 -18.97
C GLU A 89 2.88 -7.13 -18.74
N MET A 90 2.18 -6.87 -17.64
CA MET A 90 0.90 -7.49 -17.32
C MET A 90 -0.28 -6.85 -18.05
N GLY A 91 -0.07 -5.74 -18.75
CA GLY A 91 -1.14 -5.03 -19.45
C GLY A 91 -2.04 -4.20 -18.55
N LEU A 92 -1.61 -3.92 -17.30
CA LEU A 92 -2.39 -3.13 -16.34
C LEU A 92 -2.25 -1.63 -16.57
N ILE A 93 -1.13 -1.20 -17.12
CA ILE A 93 -0.80 0.20 -17.36
C ILE A 93 -0.13 0.34 -18.72
N GLU A 94 -0.04 1.57 -19.18
CA GLU A 94 0.71 1.95 -20.38
C GLU A 94 1.68 3.07 -20.03
N ARG A 95 2.90 2.99 -20.54
CA ARG A 95 3.90 4.05 -20.40
C ARG A 95 3.94 4.85 -21.69
N ARG A 96 3.86 6.18 -21.56
CA ARG A 96 3.91 7.10 -22.72
C ARG A 96 4.89 8.23 -22.47
N GLN A 97 5.60 8.61 -23.52
CA GLN A 97 6.31 9.86 -23.58
C GLN A 97 5.40 10.91 -24.19
N LEU A 98 5.20 12.03 -23.51
CA LEU A 98 4.39 13.12 -24.04
C LEU A 98 5.24 13.99 -24.98
N PRO A 99 4.62 14.60 -26.01
CA PRO A 99 5.32 15.56 -26.87
C PRO A 99 5.92 16.68 -26.05
N GLY A 100 7.21 16.98 -26.30
CA GLY A 100 7.93 18.02 -25.55
C GLY A 100 8.53 17.60 -24.22
N ASN A 101 8.27 16.37 -23.77
CA ASN A 101 8.81 15.86 -22.52
C ASN A 101 9.43 14.48 -22.74
N ARG A 102 10.58 14.45 -23.39
CA ARG A 102 11.28 13.19 -23.73
C ARG A 102 11.98 12.56 -22.54
N LYS A 103 12.19 13.29 -21.44
CA LYS A 103 12.94 12.81 -20.27
C LYS A 103 12.08 12.01 -19.31
N ASN A 104 10.77 12.24 -19.31
CA ASN A 104 9.87 11.63 -18.33
C ASN A 104 8.86 10.73 -19.00
N MET A 105 8.75 9.52 -18.48
CA MET A 105 7.68 8.60 -18.83
C MET A 105 6.46 8.88 -17.97
N HIS A 106 5.32 9.03 -18.63
CA HIS A 106 4.04 9.15 -17.94
C HIS A 106 3.34 7.79 -17.94
N VAL A 107 2.67 7.50 -16.85
CA VAL A 107 2.04 6.21 -16.59
C VAL A 107 0.52 6.37 -16.62
N TYR A 108 -0.16 5.56 -17.41
CA TYR A 108 -1.61 5.58 -17.60
C TYR A 108 -2.20 4.20 -17.31
N LEU A 109 -3.38 4.20 -16.70
CA LEU A 109 -4.17 2.97 -16.54
C LEU A 109 -4.62 2.42 -17.90
#